data_ac1211103942a2dad63c56c3a7d55614
#
_entry.id   ac1211103942a2dad63c56c3a7d55614
#
_cell.length_a   1.000
_cell.length_b   1.000
_cell.length_c   1.000
_cell.angle_alpha   90.00
_cell.angle_beta   90.00
_cell.angle_gamma   90.00
#
_symmetry.space_group_name_H-M   'P 1'
#
loop_
_entity.id
_entity.type
_entity.pdbx_description
1 polymer ?
#
loop_
_entity_poly.entity_id
_entity_poly.type
_entity_poly.pdbx_seq_one_letter_code
_entity_poly.pdbx_strand_id
1 'polypeptide(L)'
;MKKYLSRMSAARIDRIVVGAFLLAANIQAYAGLPIQHWTTPGGARVYFVEARSLPMLDVSIEFAAGSSRDPANRSGTASMAAGLMNNGAGGLTEDQISTRIANIGAIIGSSFDQDRAGWSVRTLSSELERNEAIELLGKLIQEPAYPAEILEREKAQLVAALRQSSTDAGSVAERQFYKALYQDHPYAQKPTETTIKPIARDDIVAFYRDHYTIDNAVV
;
A
#
# COMPACT_ATOMS: atom_id res chain seq x y z
N MET A 1 61.60 26.44 -34.64
CA MET A 1 60.20 26.92 -34.39
C MET A 1 59.12 26.00 -34.89
N LYS A 2 59.21 25.29 -36.02
CA LYS A 2 58.17 24.39 -36.54
C LYS A 2 57.90 23.10 -35.70
N LYS A 3 58.86 22.61 -34.94
CA LYS A 3 58.67 21.39 -34.07
C LYS A 3 57.85 21.64 -32.80
N TYR A 4 57.79 22.86 -32.32
CA TYR A 4 57.02 23.19 -31.11
C TYR A 4 55.50 23.31 -31.37
N LEU A 5 55.14 23.80 -32.55
CA LEU A 5 53.73 23.95 -32.95
C LEU A 5 53.02 22.62 -33.22
N SER A 6 53.75 21.59 -33.69
CA SER A 6 53.16 20.26 -33.89
C SER A 6 52.86 19.49 -32.59
N ARG A 7 53.67 19.70 -31.52
CA ARG A 7 53.42 19.07 -30.21
C ARG A 7 52.28 19.71 -29.44
N MET A 8 52.03 20.99 -29.60
CA MET A 8 50.88 21.67 -28.99
C MET A 8 49.54 21.26 -29.63
N SER A 9 49.53 20.91 -30.91
CA SER A 9 48.33 20.41 -31.61
C SER A 9 47.93 19.02 -31.15
N ALA A 10 48.89 18.08 -30.99
CA ALA A 10 48.62 16.73 -30.55
C ALA A 10 48.05 16.69 -29.11
N ALA A 11 48.65 17.44 -28.16
CA ALA A 11 48.18 17.47 -26.77
C ALA A 11 46.79 18.10 -26.59
N ARG A 12 46.34 18.93 -27.52
CA ARG A 12 44.95 19.49 -27.53
C ARG A 12 43.96 18.50 -28.08
N ILE A 13 44.34 17.73 -29.10
CA ILE A 13 43.49 16.69 -29.69
C ILE A 13 43.27 15.55 -28.68
N ASP A 14 44.31 15.12 -27.97
CA ASP A 14 44.19 14.09 -26.92
C ASP A 14 43.26 14.51 -25.78
N ARG A 15 43.33 15.79 -25.35
CA ARG A 15 42.42 16.29 -24.29
C ARG A 15 40.95 16.37 -24.76
N ILE A 16 40.71 16.69 -26.01
CA ILE A 16 39.37 16.74 -26.60
C ILE A 16 38.82 15.32 -26.75
N VAL A 17 39.61 14.36 -27.18
CA VAL A 17 39.24 12.96 -27.33
C VAL A 17 38.96 12.32 -25.96
N VAL A 18 39.78 12.56 -24.96
CA VAL A 18 39.54 12.09 -23.58
C VAL A 18 38.30 12.73 -22.99
N GLY A 19 38.07 14.03 -23.20
CA GLY A 19 36.85 14.73 -22.76
C GLY A 19 35.59 14.19 -23.44
N ALA A 20 35.63 13.92 -24.73
CA ALA A 20 34.50 13.30 -25.47
C ALA A 20 34.23 11.86 -25.02
N PHE A 21 35.26 11.08 -24.71
CA PHE A 21 35.13 9.72 -24.20
C PHE A 21 34.54 9.69 -22.78
N LEU A 22 34.93 10.62 -21.91
CA LEU A 22 34.35 10.80 -20.57
C LEU A 22 32.90 11.28 -20.63
N LEU A 23 32.52 12.11 -21.59
CA LEU A 23 31.10 12.49 -21.81
C LEU A 23 30.27 11.32 -22.34
N ALA A 24 30.81 10.52 -23.27
CA ALA A 24 30.13 9.34 -23.82
C ALA A 24 29.94 8.22 -22.79
N ALA A 25 30.84 8.10 -21.80
CA ALA A 25 30.72 7.11 -20.73
C ALA A 25 29.58 7.39 -19.73
N ASN A 26 29.04 8.62 -19.71
CA ASN A 26 27.94 8.97 -18.80
C ASN A 26 26.52 8.66 -19.35
N ILE A 27 26.39 8.07 -20.52
CA ILE A 27 25.08 7.87 -21.18
C ILE A 27 24.37 6.56 -20.77
N GLN A 28 24.96 5.74 -19.92
CA GLN A 28 24.43 4.38 -19.65
C GLN A 28 24.16 4.08 -18.17
N ALA A 29 23.73 5.01 -17.38
CA ALA A 29 23.23 4.71 -16.03
C ALA A 29 21.69 4.62 -16.00
N TYR A 30 21.09 3.85 -16.89
CA TYR A 30 19.72 3.37 -16.68
C TYR A 30 19.77 2.14 -15.77
N ALA A 31 19.94 2.38 -14.47
CA ALA A 31 20.05 1.33 -13.46
C ALA A 31 18.66 0.88 -12.92
N GLY A 32 17.58 1.24 -13.57
CA GLY A 32 16.22 0.85 -13.17
C GLY A 32 15.64 -0.19 -14.11
N LEU A 33 14.94 -1.19 -13.55
CA LEU A 33 14.11 -2.09 -14.34
C LEU A 33 12.99 -1.27 -15.02
N PRO A 34 12.64 -1.57 -16.29
CA PRO A 34 11.58 -0.84 -17.00
C PRO A 34 10.23 -1.10 -16.33
N ILE A 35 9.55 -0.03 -15.94
CA ILE A 35 8.18 -0.11 -15.40
C ILE A 35 7.22 -0.10 -16.58
N GLN A 36 6.48 -1.19 -16.75
CA GLN A 36 5.35 -1.28 -17.67
C GLN A 36 4.09 -0.77 -16.95
N HIS A 37 3.23 -0.02 -17.66
CA HIS A 37 1.99 0.44 -17.05
C HIS A 37 0.84 0.42 -18.06
N TRP A 38 -0.36 0.13 -17.58
CA TRP A 38 -1.59 0.15 -18.37
C TRP A 38 -2.81 0.35 -17.46
N THR A 39 -3.94 0.62 -18.06
CA THR A 39 -5.23 0.65 -17.37
C THR A 39 -6.06 -0.55 -17.83
N THR A 40 -6.65 -1.27 -16.89
CA THR A 40 -7.55 -2.38 -17.21
C THR A 40 -8.89 -1.86 -17.77
N PRO A 41 -9.69 -2.69 -18.45
CA PRO A 41 -11.02 -2.28 -18.92
C PRO A 41 -11.95 -1.79 -17.78
N GLY A 42 -11.75 -2.26 -16.54
CA GLY A 42 -12.50 -1.81 -15.37
C GLY A 42 -11.97 -0.53 -14.72
N GLY A 43 -10.87 0.05 -15.22
CA GLY A 43 -10.31 1.31 -14.73
C GLY A 43 -9.12 1.17 -13.77
N ALA A 44 -8.77 -0.02 -13.29
CA ALA A 44 -7.60 -0.22 -12.42
C ALA A 44 -6.30 0.15 -13.14
N ARG A 45 -5.44 0.90 -12.48
CA ARG A 45 -4.10 1.26 -12.97
C ARG A 45 -3.10 0.20 -12.53
N VAL A 46 -2.40 -0.40 -13.49
CA VAL A 46 -1.42 -1.45 -13.23
C VAL A 46 -0.02 -0.95 -13.54
N TYR A 47 0.90 -1.19 -12.62
CA TYR A 47 2.34 -0.95 -12.75
C TYR A 47 3.07 -2.27 -12.57
N PHE A 48 3.79 -2.71 -13.57
CA PHE A 48 4.45 -4.00 -13.57
C PHE A 48 5.96 -3.87 -13.80
N VAL A 49 6.74 -4.56 -12.98
CA VAL A 49 8.18 -4.67 -13.13
C VAL A 49 8.56 -6.15 -13.21
N GLU A 50 9.19 -6.56 -14.31
CA GLU A 50 9.67 -7.92 -14.48
C GLU A 50 11.03 -8.10 -13.81
N ALA A 51 11.13 -9.01 -12.82
CA ALA A 51 12.37 -9.37 -12.13
C ALA A 51 12.53 -10.90 -12.13
N ARG A 52 13.37 -11.44 -13.02
CA ARG A 52 13.53 -12.89 -13.20
C ARG A 52 14.62 -13.52 -12.33
N SER A 53 15.25 -12.76 -11.43
CA SER A 53 16.34 -13.27 -10.60
C SER A 53 15.91 -14.31 -9.58
N LEU A 54 14.66 -14.26 -9.14
CA LEU A 54 14.04 -15.20 -8.20
C LEU A 54 12.68 -15.65 -8.75
N PRO A 55 12.27 -16.91 -8.52
CA PRO A 55 10.97 -17.42 -8.93
C PRO A 55 9.87 -16.98 -7.96
N MET A 56 9.68 -15.67 -7.83
CA MET A 56 8.74 -15.06 -6.89
C MET A 56 7.80 -14.10 -7.60
N LEU A 57 6.61 -13.91 -7.02
CA LEU A 57 5.62 -12.93 -7.42
C LEU A 57 5.24 -12.09 -6.20
N ASP A 58 5.35 -10.77 -6.35
CA ASP A 58 4.82 -9.79 -5.42
C ASP A 58 3.66 -9.06 -6.11
N VAL A 59 2.50 -9.01 -5.47
CA VAL A 59 1.36 -8.22 -5.93
C VAL A 59 0.90 -7.33 -4.78
N SER A 60 0.71 -6.05 -5.06
CA SER A 60 0.10 -5.09 -4.13
C SER A 60 -1.07 -4.41 -4.81
N ILE A 61 -2.20 -4.32 -4.12
CA ILE A 61 -3.39 -3.62 -4.59
C ILE A 61 -3.74 -2.55 -3.55
N GLU A 62 -3.74 -1.30 -3.96
CA GLU A 62 -4.03 -0.16 -3.10
C GLU A 62 -5.25 0.62 -3.60
N PHE A 63 -6.01 1.15 -2.65
CA PHE A 63 -7.20 1.97 -2.88
C PHE A 63 -7.06 3.30 -2.13
N ALA A 64 -7.64 4.39 -2.66
CA ALA A 64 -7.77 5.65 -1.94
C ALA A 64 -8.89 5.52 -0.88
N ALA A 65 -8.62 4.69 0.14
CA ALA A 65 -9.54 4.25 1.18
C ALA A 65 -8.94 4.44 2.60
N GLY A 66 -8.05 5.41 2.77
CA GLY A 66 -7.42 5.73 4.04
C GLY A 66 -8.32 6.53 4.99
N SER A 67 -7.80 6.84 6.19
CA SER A 67 -8.56 7.51 7.25
C SER A 67 -9.02 8.94 6.90
N SER A 68 -8.43 9.59 5.89
CA SER A 68 -8.91 10.87 5.39
C SER A 68 -10.29 10.80 4.71
N ARG A 69 -10.76 9.59 4.43
CA ARG A 69 -12.09 9.32 3.85
C ARG A 69 -13.16 9.02 4.91
N ASP A 70 -12.79 8.96 6.17
CA ASP A 70 -13.75 8.72 7.25
C ASP A 70 -14.83 9.80 7.31
N PRO A 71 -16.11 9.42 7.52
CA PRO A 71 -17.11 10.39 7.89
C PRO A 71 -16.73 11.08 9.21
N ALA A 72 -16.92 12.39 9.31
CA ALA A 72 -16.47 13.20 10.46
C ALA A 72 -16.99 12.69 11.82
N ASN A 73 -18.21 12.14 11.84
CA ASN A 73 -18.84 11.58 13.05
C ASN A 73 -18.58 10.09 13.27
N ARG A 74 -17.83 9.43 12.38
CA ARG A 74 -17.47 8.01 12.41
C ARG A 74 -16.00 7.79 12.04
N SER A 75 -15.12 8.67 12.52
CA SER A 75 -13.68 8.49 12.36
C SER A 75 -13.26 7.15 12.95
N GLY A 76 -12.54 6.34 12.15
CA GLY A 76 -12.18 4.95 12.42
C GLY A 76 -12.89 3.92 11.53
N THR A 77 -13.89 4.34 10.72
CA THR A 77 -14.58 3.43 9.79
C THR A 77 -13.62 2.82 8.76
N ALA A 78 -12.75 3.64 8.16
CA ALA A 78 -11.77 3.19 7.17
C ALA A 78 -10.81 2.14 7.75
N SER A 79 -10.28 2.39 8.94
CA SER A 79 -9.35 1.45 9.59
C SER A 79 -10.03 0.12 9.95
N MET A 80 -11.29 0.16 10.38
CA MET A 80 -12.07 -1.04 10.66
C MET A 80 -12.43 -1.79 9.36
N ALA A 81 -12.78 -1.06 8.28
CA ALA A 81 -13.03 -1.68 6.99
C ALA A 81 -11.78 -2.42 6.49
N ALA A 82 -10.61 -1.78 6.55
CA ALA A 82 -9.35 -2.42 6.17
C ALA A 82 -8.96 -3.59 7.07
N GLY A 83 -9.04 -3.40 8.40
CA GLY A 83 -8.61 -4.38 9.39
C GLY A 83 -9.47 -5.65 9.47
N LEU A 84 -10.76 -5.54 9.12
CA LEU A 84 -11.69 -6.67 9.21
C LEU A 84 -11.78 -7.53 7.93
N MET A 85 -11.12 -7.14 6.84
CA MET A 85 -11.24 -7.88 5.57
C MET A 85 -10.71 -9.31 5.66
N ASN A 86 -9.73 -9.60 6.50
CA ASN A 86 -9.17 -10.94 6.67
C ASN A 86 -9.92 -11.82 7.69
N ASN A 87 -10.92 -11.28 8.38
CA ASN A 87 -11.69 -12.04 9.37
C ASN A 87 -12.83 -12.87 8.73
N GLY A 88 -12.65 -13.24 7.47
CA GLY A 88 -13.54 -14.05 6.64
C GLY A 88 -13.79 -13.40 5.29
N ALA A 89 -13.68 -14.18 4.22
CA ALA A 89 -13.88 -13.70 2.85
C ALA A 89 -14.21 -14.86 1.90
N GLY A 90 -15.07 -14.64 0.91
CA GLY A 90 -15.42 -15.63 -0.11
C GLY A 90 -15.96 -16.94 0.47
N GLY A 91 -16.72 -16.86 1.57
CA GLY A 91 -17.24 -18.02 2.28
C GLY A 91 -16.24 -18.77 3.15
N LEU A 92 -14.98 -18.31 3.24
CA LEU A 92 -13.95 -18.87 4.10
C LEU A 92 -13.90 -18.15 5.45
N THR A 93 -13.61 -18.92 6.51
CA THR A 93 -13.29 -18.36 7.82
C THR A 93 -11.83 -17.85 7.86
N GLU A 94 -11.49 -17.05 8.88
CA GLU A 94 -10.13 -16.59 9.14
C GLU A 94 -9.13 -17.75 9.23
N ASP A 95 -9.47 -18.81 9.95
CA ASP A 95 -8.63 -20.01 10.10
C ASP A 95 -8.41 -20.74 8.77
N GLN A 96 -9.45 -20.85 7.94
CA GLN A 96 -9.35 -21.46 6.62
C GLN A 96 -8.45 -20.64 5.70
N ILE A 97 -8.58 -19.31 5.72
CA ILE A 97 -7.71 -18.39 4.96
C ILE A 97 -6.26 -18.55 5.41
N SER A 98 -6.00 -18.49 6.71
CA SER A 98 -4.67 -18.63 7.30
C SER A 98 -4.04 -19.99 6.96
N THR A 99 -4.81 -21.07 7.03
CA THR A 99 -4.35 -22.42 6.67
C THR A 99 -3.99 -22.50 5.19
N ARG A 100 -4.80 -21.96 4.29
CA ARG A 100 -4.53 -21.97 2.84
C ARG A 100 -3.26 -21.18 2.51
N ILE A 101 -3.08 -20.00 3.13
CA ILE A 101 -1.87 -19.17 3.00
C ILE A 101 -0.63 -19.96 3.44
N ALA A 102 -0.69 -20.60 4.61
CA ALA A 102 0.41 -21.38 5.16
C ALA A 102 0.79 -22.57 4.26
N ASN A 103 -0.19 -23.27 3.68
CA ASN A 103 0.02 -24.44 2.83
C ASN A 103 0.81 -24.12 1.55
N ILE A 104 0.69 -22.91 1.01
CA ILE A 104 1.42 -22.47 -0.18
C ILE A 104 2.65 -21.63 0.17
N GLY A 105 2.96 -21.44 1.46
CA GLY A 105 4.08 -20.62 1.90
C GLY A 105 4.00 -19.15 1.46
N ALA A 106 2.80 -18.64 1.18
CA ALA A 106 2.61 -17.25 0.81
C ALA A 106 2.65 -16.32 2.04
N ILE A 107 2.94 -15.06 1.79
CA ILE A 107 2.82 -13.99 2.78
C ILE A 107 1.77 -13.02 2.27
N ILE A 108 0.67 -12.87 3.02
CA ILE A 108 -0.35 -11.86 2.74
C ILE A 108 -0.26 -10.80 3.84
N GLY A 109 -0.27 -9.53 3.44
CA GLY A 109 -0.22 -8.39 4.34
C GLY A 109 -1.18 -7.28 3.92
N SER A 110 -1.55 -6.44 4.89
CA SER A 110 -2.34 -5.24 4.64
C SER A 110 -1.52 -3.99 4.92
N SER A 111 -1.84 -2.91 4.22
CA SER A 111 -1.33 -1.56 4.46
C SER A 111 -2.50 -0.62 4.73
N PHE A 112 -2.28 0.36 5.63
CA PHE A 112 -3.27 1.38 5.94
C PHE A 112 -2.59 2.66 6.39
N ASP A 113 -2.96 3.79 5.80
CA ASP A 113 -2.51 5.12 6.19
C ASP A 113 -3.65 6.16 6.11
N GLN A 114 -3.31 7.45 6.07
CA GLN A 114 -4.30 8.52 5.95
C GLN A 114 -4.98 8.54 4.58
N ASP A 115 -4.29 8.14 3.53
CA ASP A 115 -4.77 8.28 2.14
C ASP A 115 -5.23 6.95 1.56
N ARG A 116 -4.58 5.84 1.95
CA ARG A 116 -4.69 4.55 1.28
C ARG A 116 -4.95 3.42 2.25
N ALA A 117 -5.60 2.41 1.71
CA ALA A 117 -5.66 1.07 2.28
C ALA A 117 -5.37 0.05 1.18
N GLY A 118 -4.65 -1.01 1.50
CA GLY A 118 -4.26 -1.99 0.49
C GLY A 118 -3.95 -3.35 1.06
N TRP A 119 -3.77 -4.29 0.14
CA TRP A 119 -3.38 -5.66 0.41
C TRP A 119 -2.26 -6.08 -0.51
N SER A 120 -1.37 -6.88 0.01
CA SER A 120 -0.27 -7.44 -0.77
C SER A 120 -0.15 -8.94 -0.56
N VAL A 121 0.36 -9.63 -1.57
CA VAL A 121 0.74 -11.03 -1.48
C VAL A 121 2.13 -11.23 -2.06
N ARG A 122 2.95 -11.99 -1.36
CA ARG A 122 4.21 -12.54 -1.85
C ARG A 122 4.12 -14.04 -1.89
N THR A 123 4.45 -14.64 -3.03
CA THR A 123 4.39 -16.08 -3.24
C THR A 123 5.42 -16.55 -4.25
N LEU A 124 5.57 -17.85 -4.44
CA LEU A 124 6.34 -18.41 -5.55
C LEU A 124 5.61 -18.18 -6.89
N SER A 125 6.37 -18.05 -7.98
CA SER A 125 5.81 -17.87 -9.33
C SER A 125 5.33 -19.16 -9.98
N SER A 126 5.52 -20.33 -9.33
CA SER A 126 4.99 -21.62 -9.77
C SER A 126 3.45 -21.58 -9.86
N GLU A 127 2.89 -22.34 -10.76
CA GLU A 127 1.50 -22.22 -11.15
C GLU A 127 0.52 -22.43 -9.98
N LEU A 128 0.78 -23.44 -9.14
CA LEU A 128 -0.09 -23.76 -8.02
C LEU A 128 -0.13 -22.65 -6.99
N GLU A 129 1.04 -22.24 -6.48
CA GLU A 129 1.17 -21.24 -5.43
C GLU A 129 0.68 -19.87 -5.91
N ARG A 130 1.04 -19.50 -7.14
CA ARG A 130 0.60 -18.25 -7.76
C ARG A 130 -0.92 -18.18 -7.88
N ASN A 131 -1.55 -19.21 -8.45
CA ASN A 131 -2.99 -19.21 -8.70
C ASN A 131 -3.77 -19.19 -7.38
N GLU A 132 -3.35 -20.00 -6.41
CA GLU A 132 -3.96 -20.05 -5.08
C GLU A 132 -3.82 -18.72 -4.33
N ALA A 133 -2.63 -18.10 -4.36
CA ALA A 133 -2.38 -16.82 -3.72
C ALA A 133 -3.20 -15.67 -4.33
N ILE A 134 -3.31 -15.62 -5.66
CA ILE A 134 -4.13 -14.62 -6.35
C ILE A 134 -5.62 -14.84 -6.09
N GLU A 135 -6.09 -16.10 -6.06
CA GLU A 135 -7.48 -16.41 -5.70
C GLU A 135 -7.81 -15.93 -4.28
N LEU A 136 -6.95 -16.24 -3.30
CA LEU A 136 -7.13 -15.81 -1.91
C LEU A 136 -7.13 -14.27 -1.78
N LEU A 137 -6.17 -13.59 -2.42
CA LEU A 137 -6.12 -12.13 -2.45
C LEU A 137 -7.41 -11.55 -3.08
N GLY A 138 -7.87 -12.16 -4.17
CA GLY A 138 -9.11 -11.78 -4.82
C GLY A 138 -10.32 -11.90 -3.90
N LYS A 139 -10.45 -13.01 -3.16
CA LYS A 139 -11.54 -13.22 -2.18
C LYS A 139 -11.48 -12.19 -1.05
N LEU A 140 -10.30 -11.93 -0.49
CA LEU A 140 -10.13 -10.93 0.57
C LEU A 140 -10.62 -9.55 0.14
N ILE A 141 -10.31 -9.15 -1.09
CA ILE A 141 -10.64 -7.82 -1.58
C ILE A 141 -12.08 -7.72 -2.09
N GLN A 142 -12.62 -8.77 -2.74
CA GLN A 142 -13.92 -8.69 -3.41
C GLN A 142 -15.09 -9.14 -2.55
N GLU A 143 -14.86 -10.02 -1.58
CA GLU A 143 -15.93 -10.68 -0.82
C GLU A 143 -15.65 -10.68 0.70
N PRO A 144 -15.26 -9.54 1.32
CA PRO A 144 -15.04 -9.51 2.77
C PRO A 144 -16.34 -9.72 3.53
N ALA A 145 -16.33 -10.59 4.54
CA ALA A 145 -17.53 -10.98 5.25
C ALA A 145 -18.00 -9.95 6.31
N TYR A 146 -17.07 -9.24 6.92
CA TYR A 146 -17.32 -8.30 8.02
C TYR A 146 -18.21 -8.88 9.12
N PRO A 147 -17.80 -9.94 9.85
CA PRO A 147 -18.62 -10.56 10.88
C PRO A 147 -18.94 -9.57 12.00
N ALA A 148 -20.22 -9.45 12.37
CA ALA A 148 -20.67 -8.46 13.36
C ALA A 148 -20.02 -8.68 14.74
N GLU A 149 -19.84 -9.94 15.16
CA GLU A 149 -19.20 -10.28 16.42
C GLU A 149 -17.73 -9.83 16.47
N ILE A 150 -17.00 -10.02 15.36
CA ILE A 150 -15.61 -9.56 15.25
C ILE A 150 -15.55 -8.03 15.30
N LEU A 151 -16.46 -7.35 14.59
CA LEU A 151 -16.55 -5.88 14.62
C LEU A 151 -16.72 -5.37 16.05
N GLU A 152 -17.63 -5.93 16.84
CA GLU A 152 -17.85 -5.48 18.23
C GLU A 152 -16.64 -5.75 19.11
N ARG A 153 -15.95 -6.87 18.92
CA ARG A 153 -14.68 -7.17 19.62
C ARG A 153 -13.60 -6.12 19.28
N GLU A 154 -13.39 -5.83 18.00
CA GLU A 154 -12.39 -4.86 17.55
C GLU A 154 -12.72 -3.43 18.02
N LYS A 155 -13.99 -3.03 18.00
CA LYS A 155 -14.43 -1.77 18.61
C LYS A 155 -14.07 -1.67 20.07
N ALA A 156 -14.35 -2.73 20.84
CA ALA A 156 -14.02 -2.77 22.28
C ALA A 156 -12.50 -2.64 22.52
N GLN A 157 -11.68 -3.35 21.73
CA GLN A 157 -10.22 -3.27 21.82
C GLN A 157 -9.71 -1.87 21.44
N LEU A 158 -10.21 -1.28 20.37
CA LEU A 158 -9.82 0.06 19.95
C LEU A 158 -10.21 1.13 20.98
N VAL A 159 -11.40 1.04 21.56
CA VAL A 159 -11.83 1.93 22.64
C VAL A 159 -10.92 1.80 23.87
N ALA A 160 -10.53 0.58 24.25
CA ALA A 160 -9.59 0.35 25.35
C ALA A 160 -8.21 0.97 25.04
N ALA A 161 -7.68 0.78 23.83
CA ALA A 161 -6.42 1.37 23.39
C ALA A 161 -6.48 2.92 23.37
N LEU A 162 -7.59 3.51 22.92
CA LEU A 162 -7.79 4.96 22.95
C LEU A 162 -7.81 5.53 24.37
N ARG A 163 -8.44 4.83 25.32
CA ARG A 163 -8.42 5.22 26.75
C ARG A 163 -7.02 5.17 27.32
N GLN A 164 -6.27 4.10 27.05
CA GLN A 164 -4.89 3.98 27.49
C GLN A 164 -4.01 5.08 26.89
N SER A 165 -4.08 5.33 25.59
CA SER A 165 -3.30 6.39 24.93
C SER A 165 -3.65 7.81 25.40
N SER A 166 -4.83 8.01 25.98
CA SER A 166 -5.23 9.30 26.55
C SER A 166 -4.49 9.64 27.86
N THR A 167 -3.87 8.66 28.52
CA THR A 167 -3.05 8.83 29.72
C THR A 167 -1.55 8.94 29.40
N ASP A 168 -1.16 8.69 28.16
CA ASP A 168 0.23 8.81 27.71
C ASP A 168 0.50 10.23 27.20
N ALA A 169 1.46 10.91 27.82
CA ALA A 169 1.79 12.29 27.50
C ALA A 169 2.26 12.47 26.04
N GLY A 170 3.01 11.49 25.49
CA GLY A 170 3.47 11.49 24.10
C GLY A 170 2.30 11.45 23.11
N SER A 171 1.39 10.50 23.30
CA SER A 171 0.18 10.34 22.49
C SER A 171 -0.74 11.56 22.54
N VAL A 172 -0.87 12.18 23.72
CA VAL A 172 -1.65 13.42 23.88
C VAL A 172 -0.98 14.57 23.13
N ALA A 173 0.35 14.76 23.28
CA ALA A 173 1.10 15.80 22.61
C ALA A 173 1.04 15.63 21.08
N GLU A 174 1.23 14.42 20.57
CA GLU A 174 1.12 14.10 19.14
C GLU A 174 -0.27 14.46 18.58
N ARG A 175 -1.32 14.08 19.27
CA ARG A 175 -2.71 14.39 18.86
C ARG A 175 -2.96 15.90 18.79
N GLN A 176 -2.48 16.65 19.78
CA GLN A 176 -2.61 18.10 19.80
C GLN A 176 -1.77 18.76 18.70
N PHE A 177 -0.57 18.24 18.44
CA PHE A 177 0.29 18.70 17.36
C PHE A 177 -0.39 18.52 16.01
N TYR A 178 -0.90 17.33 15.69
CA TYR A 178 -1.62 17.09 14.44
C TYR A 178 -2.87 17.95 14.30
N LYS A 179 -3.61 18.14 15.38
CA LYS A 179 -4.79 19.03 15.39
C LYS A 179 -4.42 20.49 15.11
N ALA A 180 -3.33 20.98 15.69
CA ALA A 180 -2.84 22.34 15.45
C ALA A 180 -2.28 22.53 14.03
N LEU A 181 -1.56 21.51 13.51
CA LEU A 181 -0.93 21.54 12.20
C LEU A 181 -1.95 21.49 11.07
N TYR A 182 -2.92 20.58 11.14
CA TYR A 182 -3.85 20.28 10.07
C TYR A 182 -5.22 20.95 10.21
N GLN A 183 -5.57 21.46 11.40
CA GLN A 183 -6.81 22.20 11.67
C GLN A 183 -8.07 21.47 11.14
N ASP A 184 -8.72 22.00 10.11
CA ASP A 184 -9.94 21.44 9.51
C ASP A 184 -9.64 20.38 8.42
N HIS A 185 -8.37 20.12 8.10
CA HIS A 185 -8.00 19.08 7.14
C HIS A 185 -8.33 17.68 7.69
N PRO A 186 -8.76 16.72 6.85
CA PRO A 186 -9.08 15.37 7.30
C PRO A 186 -7.96 14.67 8.09
N TYR A 187 -6.70 15.03 7.90
CA TYR A 187 -5.58 14.47 8.66
C TYR A 187 -5.58 14.86 10.15
N ALA A 188 -6.29 15.90 10.52
CA ALA A 188 -6.51 16.24 11.92
C ALA A 188 -7.53 15.33 12.62
N GLN A 189 -8.37 14.65 11.84
CA GLN A 189 -9.39 13.75 12.38
C GLN A 189 -8.71 12.49 12.91
N LYS A 190 -8.93 12.19 14.17
CA LYS A 190 -8.46 10.98 14.81
C LYS A 190 -9.64 10.26 15.46
N PRO A 191 -9.65 8.92 15.46
CA PRO A 191 -10.68 8.16 16.14
C PRO A 191 -10.79 8.54 17.60
N THR A 192 -12.00 8.58 18.11
CA THR A 192 -12.35 8.78 19.52
C THR A 192 -13.37 7.75 19.96
N GLU A 193 -13.54 7.57 21.26
CA GLU A 193 -14.57 6.68 21.79
C GLU A 193 -15.98 7.04 21.25
N THR A 194 -16.26 8.33 21.09
CA THR A 194 -17.55 8.82 20.58
C THR A 194 -17.76 8.60 19.10
N THR A 195 -16.68 8.51 18.30
CA THR A 195 -16.77 8.22 16.86
C THR A 195 -16.75 6.72 16.57
N ILE A 196 -16.07 5.90 17.41
CA ILE A 196 -15.96 4.45 17.22
C ILE A 196 -17.22 3.71 17.65
N LYS A 197 -17.78 4.04 18.82
CA LYS A 197 -18.96 3.33 19.36
C LYS A 197 -20.15 3.24 18.41
N PRO A 198 -20.54 4.31 17.69
CA PRO A 198 -21.70 4.28 16.79
C PRO A 198 -21.44 3.57 15.46
N ILE A 199 -20.19 3.18 15.13
CA ILE A 199 -19.90 2.48 13.88
C ILE A 199 -20.63 1.15 13.87
N ALA A 200 -21.52 0.96 12.89
CA ALA A 200 -22.23 -0.28 12.63
C ALA A 200 -21.59 -1.04 11.45
N ARG A 201 -21.94 -2.33 11.31
CA ARG A 201 -21.51 -3.12 10.16
C ARG A 201 -21.88 -2.48 8.82
N ASP A 202 -23.08 -1.90 8.76
CA ASP A 202 -23.56 -1.25 7.53
C ASP A 202 -22.72 -0.02 7.14
N ASP A 203 -22.14 0.69 8.11
CA ASP A 203 -21.20 1.80 7.84
C ASP A 203 -19.91 1.26 7.20
N ILE A 204 -19.41 0.12 7.68
CA ILE A 204 -18.22 -0.56 7.14
C ILE A 204 -18.49 -1.03 5.70
N VAL A 205 -19.63 -1.70 5.48
CA VAL A 205 -20.04 -2.19 4.16
C VAL A 205 -20.25 -1.04 3.16
N ALA A 206 -20.85 0.06 3.61
CA ALA A 206 -21.02 1.26 2.78
C ALA A 206 -19.66 1.86 2.40
N PHE A 207 -18.76 2.04 3.38
CA PHE A 207 -17.41 2.53 3.14
C PHE A 207 -16.65 1.64 2.16
N TYR A 208 -16.70 0.31 2.35
CA TYR A 208 -16.09 -0.65 1.44
C TYR A 208 -16.63 -0.50 0.02
N ARG A 209 -17.94 -0.51 -0.16
CA ARG A 209 -18.57 -0.38 -1.48
C ARG A 209 -18.18 0.92 -2.19
N ASP A 210 -18.04 2.02 -1.45
CA ASP A 210 -17.80 3.34 -2.00
C ASP A 210 -16.30 3.60 -2.32
N HIS A 211 -15.37 2.88 -1.68
CA HIS A 211 -13.94 3.14 -1.82
C HIS A 211 -13.11 1.98 -2.38
N TYR A 212 -13.55 0.72 -2.24
CA TYR A 212 -12.81 -0.44 -2.79
C TYR A 212 -13.35 -0.82 -4.18
N THR A 213 -13.35 0.16 -5.08
CA THR A 213 -13.83 0.01 -6.46
C THR A 213 -12.66 -0.18 -7.42
N ILE A 214 -12.92 -0.84 -8.55
CA ILE A 214 -11.87 -1.18 -9.52
C ILE A 214 -11.21 0.05 -10.15
N ASP A 215 -11.98 1.13 -10.39
CA ASP A 215 -11.49 2.40 -10.93
C ASP A 215 -10.65 3.21 -9.92
N ASN A 216 -10.79 2.89 -8.62
CA ASN A 216 -9.99 3.46 -7.53
C ASN A 216 -8.73 2.61 -7.23
N ALA A 217 -8.57 1.45 -7.86
CA ALA A 217 -7.49 0.52 -7.59
C ALA A 217 -6.18 0.90 -8.32
N VAL A 218 -5.07 0.74 -7.61
CA VAL A 218 -3.70 0.74 -8.15
C VAL A 218 -3.05 -0.61 -7.83
N VAL A 219 -2.55 -1.26 -8.86
CA VAL A 219 -1.91 -2.57 -8.77
C VAL A 219 -0.44 -2.47 -9.16
#